data_574a9b8b1d5a56d9a8515a1a8dac3236
#
_entry.id   574a9b8b1d5a56d9a8515a1a8dac3236
#
_cell.length_a   1.000
_cell.length_b   1.000
_cell.length_c   1.000
_cell.angle_alpha   90.00
_cell.angle_beta   90.00
_cell.angle_gamma   90.00
#
_symmetry.space_group_name_H-M   'P 1'
#
loop_
_entity.id
_entity.type
_entity.pdbx_description
1 polymer ?
#
loop_
_entity_poly.entity_id
_entity_poly.type
_entity_poly.pdbx_seq_one_letter_code
_entity_poly.pdbx_strand_id
1 'polypeptide(L)'
;MELSTNEITGKRVKLTSWRTPNDPSIGDFTMSLEPLHIAQVFIWRGTQPYWRSGPWNGQVFIGIPTMNANYLDGFSLDGEGETNGTYYLSYNYANVSMMYVLSSDGNLHETCWDYAKRDWIVDWSAVSSVCDVYGECGPFGICDPKNSPICSCLRGFEPKNAQEWNKQNWSSGCVRKKPLQCDERVRNNGSSDGFVKLQNVKVPDFSQWLSSIAYDCRTECLANCSCIAYTYDSGIGCMLWCGNLMDIQQFSMGGIDLYIRVSSSELAMALIVACAYILRKRAIRGVKAL
;
A
#
# COMPACT_ATOMS: atom_id res chain seq x y z
N MET A 1 15.33 8.36 -18.58
CA MET A 1 13.88 8.55 -18.78
C MET A 1 13.37 9.22 -17.52
N GLU A 2 12.47 10.16 -17.64
CA GLU A 2 11.98 10.96 -16.52
C GLU A 2 10.45 10.96 -16.56
N LEU A 3 9.82 10.68 -15.42
CA LEU A 3 8.40 10.96 -15.21
C LEU A 3 8.29 12.27 -14.46
N SER A 4 7.40 13.17 -14.88
CA SER A 4 7.19 14.41 -14.15
C SER A 4 5.73 14.82 -14.09
N THR A 5 5.40 15.55 -13.03
CA THR A 5 4.09 16.17 -12.86
C THR A 5 4.27 17.57 -12.28
N ASN A 6 3.64 18.56 -12.90
CA ASN A 6 3.54 19.90 -12.37
C ASN A 6 2.17 20.12 -11.76
N GLU A 7 2.10 20.35 -10.45
CA GLU A 7 0.85 20.53 -9.71
C GLU A 7 0.09 21.81 -10.07
N ILE A 8 0.83 22.86 -10.46
CA ILE A 8 0.26 24.17 -10.77
C ILE A 8 -0.36 24.17 -12.16
N THR A 9 0.35 23.64 -13.15
CA THR A 9 -0.10 23.66 -14.56
C THR A 9 -0.85 22.41 -14.97
N GLY A 10 -0.79 21.33 -14.17
CA GLY A 10 -1.34 20.02 -14.52
C GLY A 10 -0.55 19.28 -15.63
N LYS A 11 0.59 19.84 -16.09
CA LYS A 11 1.40 19.19 -17.13
C LYS A 11 2.06 17.93 -16.57
N ARG A 12 1.99 16.84 -17.35
CA ARG A 12 2.57 15.54 -16.97
C ARG A 12 3.38 14.93 -18.09
N VAL A 13 4.54 14.38 -17.74
CA VAL A 13 5.29 13.45 -18.58
C VAL A 13 5.03 12.04 -18.05
N LYS A 14 4.43 11.20 -18.88
CA LYS A 14 3.96 9.86 -18.51
C LYS A 14 4.38 8.82 -19.51
N LEU A 15 4.50 7.55 -19.09
CA LEU A 15 4.59 6.42 -20.01
C LEU A 15 3.20 6.07 -20.53
N THR A 16 3.15 5.59 -21.76
CA THR A 16 1.92 5.03 -22.36
C THR A 16 2.27 3.67 -22.95
N SER A 17 1.48 2.67 -22.68
CA SER A 17 1.65 1.34 -23.24
C SER A 17 1.41 1.34 -24.75
N TRP A 18 1.99 0.38 -25.43
CA TRP A 18 1.55 0.02 -26.76
C TRP A 18 0.17 -0.64 -26.70
N ARG A 19 -0.57 -0.64 -27.81
CA ARG A 19 -1.87 -1.29 -27.92
C ARG A 19 -1.74 -2.82 -27.82
N THR A 20 -0.75 -3.39 -28.52
CA THR A 20 -0.38 -4.79 -28.43
C THR A 20 1.14 -4.92 -28.49
N PRO A 21 1.74 -6.08 -28.19
CA PRO A 21 3.19 -6.25 -28.31
C PRO A 21 3.78 -5.92 -29.68
N ASN A 22 2.97 -5.96 -30.73
CA ASN A 22 3.38 -5.70 -32.12
C ASN A 22 2.74 -4.43 -32.74
N ASP A 23 1.93 -3.69 -31.97
CA ASP A 23 1.27 -2.47 -32.43
C ASP A 23 1.69 -1.29 -31.52
N PRO A 24 2.58 -0.40 -31.97
CA PRO A 24 3.07 0.74 -31.19
C PRO A 24 2.07 1.89 -31.04
N SER A 25 0.87 1.77 -31.60
CA SER A 25 -0.18 2.76 -31.37
C SER A 25 -0.57 2.82 -29.87
N ILE A 26 -1.18 3.93 -29.45
CA ILE A 26 -1.54 4.21 -28.06
C ILE A 26 -2.42 3.07 -27.50
N GLY A 27 -1.96 2.47 -26.42
CA GLY A 27 -2.67 1.43 -25.66
C GLY A 27 -3.50 1.99 -24.49
N ASP A 28 -4.05 1.07 -23.69
CA ASP A 28 -5.03 1.38 -22.65
C ASP A 28 -4.40 1.84 -21.33
N PHE A 29 -3.09 1.59 -21.15
CA PHE A 29 -2.43 1.84 -19.88
C PHE A 29 -1.49 3.05 -19.95
N THR A 30 -1.49 3.83 -18.87
CA THR A 30 -0.55 4.93 -18.68
C THR A 30 0.06 4.86 -17.28
N MET A 31 1.35 5.20 -17.16
CA MET A 31 2.04 5.31 -15.89
C MET A 31 2.41 6.76 -15.64
N SER A 32 2.09 7.28 -14.47
CA SER A 32 2.34 8.66 -14.07
C SER A 32 2.79 8.77 -12.62
N LEU A 33 3.54 9.83 -12.33
CA LEU A 33 3.83 10.28 -10.98
C LEU A 33 2.64 11.13 -10.50
N GLU A 34 2.06 10.74 -9.37
CA GLU A 34 1.02 11.50 -8.70
C GLU A 34 1.63 12.15 -7.45
N PRO A 35 1.73 13.48 -7.43
CA PRO A 35 2.41 14.20 -6.35
C PRO A 35 1.58 14.34 -5.10
N LEU A 36 0.34 13.95 -5.03
CA LEU A 36 -0.53 13.96 -3.85
C LEU A 36 0.17 14.52 -2.58
N HIS A 37 -0.37 14.46 -1.41
CA HIS A 37 0.36 14.87 -0.18
C HIS A 37 1.68 14.09 0.04
N ILE A 38 1.79 12.88 -0.53
CA ILE A 38 2.99 12.05 -0.56
C ILE A 38 3.05 11.41 -1.93
N ALA A 39 4.13 11.65 -2.66
CA ALA A 39 4.28 11.20 -4.04
C ALA A 39 4.20 9.67 -4.18
N GLN A 40 3.49 9.22 -5.21
CA GLN A 40 3.34 7.82 -5.60
C GLN A 40 3.36 7.69 -7.11
N VAL A 41 3.74 6.52 -7.62
CA VAL A 41 3.57 6.16 -9.01
C VAL A 41 2.32 5.31 -9.17
N PHE A 42 1.52 5.63 -10.18
CA PHE A 42 0.35 4.85 -10.56
C PHE A 42 0.46 4.35 -11.99
N ILE A 43 -0.07 3.15 -12.21
CA ILE A 43 -0.47 2.68 -13.52
C ILE A 43 -1.98 2.77 -13.59
N TRP A 44 -2.48 3.42 -14.62
CA TRP A 44 -3.90 3.65 -14.87
C TRP A 44 -4.35 2.84 -16.09
N ARG A 45 -5.55 2.25 -16.01
CA ARG A 45 -6.29 1.76 -17.17
C ARG A 45 -7.41 2.73 -17.49
N GLY A 46 -7.19 3.58 -18.50
CA GLY A 46 -8.06 4.73 -18.71
C GLY A 46 -8.03 5.66 -17.52
N THR A 47 -9.15 5.77 -16.76
CA THR A 47 -9.28 6.57 -15.54
C THR A 47 -9.27 5.75 -14.25
N GLN A 48 -9.17 4.43 -14.35
CA GLN A 48 -9.18 3.55 -13.19
C GLN A 48 -7.74 3.20 -12.78
N PRO A 49 -7.41 3.27 -11.48
CA PRO A 49 -6.11 2.81 -11.01
C PRO A 49 -6.00 1.29 -11.23
N TYR A 50 -4.87 0.85 -11.78
CA TYR A 50 -4.57 -0.55 -12.03
C TYR A 50 -3.51 -1.09 -11.08
N TRP A 51 -2.49 -0.27 -10.79
CA TRP A 51 -1.43 -0.55 -9.84
C TRP A 51 -0.89 0.74 -9.24
N ARG A 52 -0.32 0.68 -8.04
CA ARG A 52 0.43 1.80 -7.43
C ARG A 52 1.65 1.33 -6.64
N SER A 53 2.66 2.19 -6.59
CA SER A 53 3.92 1.94 -5.86
C SER A 53 3.81 2.05 -4.34
N GLY A 54 2.73 2.60 -3.80
CA GLY A 54 2.71 3.15 -2.45
C GLY A 54 3.55 4.42 -2.31
N PRO A 55 3.50 5.09 -1.14
CA PRO A 55 4.20 6.34 -0.88
C PRO A 55 5.71 6.27 -1.01
N TRP A 56 6.33 7.38 -1.46
CA TRP A 56 7.77 7.57 -1.46
C TRP A 56 8.25 8.06 -0.09
N ASN A 57 9.24 7.41 0.50
CA ASN A 57 9.75 7.76 1.84
C ASN A 57 11.10 8.49 1.82
N GLY A 58 11.48 9.03 0.68
CA GLY A 58 12.77 9.67 0.47
C GLY A 58 13.87 8.74 -0.05
N GLN A 59 13.64 7.42 -0.03
CA GLN A 59 14.60 6.42 -0.49
C GLN A 59 13.98 5.34 -1.38
N VAL A 60 12.78 4.86 -1.02
CA VAL A 60 12.06 3.80 -1.72
C VAL A 60 10.56 4.06 -1.73
N PHE A 61 9.85 3.45 -2.65
CA PHE A 61 8.39 3.32 -2.58
C PHE A 61 8.03 2.20 -1.61
N ILE A 62 7.37 2.53 -0.50
CA ILE A 62 7.11 1.57 0.59
C ILE A 62 6.14 0.43 0.21
N GLY A 63 5.45 0.52 -0.92
CA GLY A 63 4.62 -0.54 -1.47
C GLY A 63 5.34 -1.48 -2.44
N ILE A 64 6.67 -1.33 -2.60
CA ILE A 64 7.52 -2.22 -3.41
C ILE A 64 8.53 -2.89 -2.47
N PRO A 65 8.21 -4.06 -1.87
CA PRO A 65 9.01 -4.65 -0.79
C PRO A 65 10.41 -5.12 -1.23
N THR A 66 10.63 -5.30 -2.52
CA THR A 66 11.92 -5.68 -3.11
C THR A 66 12.80 -4.50 -3.48
N MET A 67 12.27 -3.28 -3.39
CA MET A 67 13.02 -2.07 -3.71
C MET A 67 14.08 -1.79 -2.63
N ASN A 68 15.33 -1.68 -3.05
CA ASN A 68 16.44 -1.36 -2.16
C ASN A 68 16.79 0.11 -2.27
N ALA A 69 17.09 0.74 -1.13
CA ALA A 69 17.67 2.07 -1.08
C ALA A 69 19.16 1.98 -1.46
N ASN A 70 19.51 2.44 -2.65
CA ASN A 70 20.90 2.51 -3.08
C ASN A 70 21.34 3.98 -3.07
N TYR A 71 22.40 4.29 -2.31
CA TYR A 71 22.99 5.62 -2.29
C TYR A 71 23.62 5.91 -3.65
N LEU A 72 23.14 6.96 -4.34
CA LEU A 72 23.53 7.42 -5.67
C LEU A 72 23.11 6.55 -6.87
N ASP A 73 22.61 5.35 -6.66
CA ASP A 73 22.10 4.47 -7.73
C ASP A 73 20.64 4.16 -7.46
N GLY A 74 19.75 4.30 -8.46
CA GLY A 74 18.35 3.98 -8.35
C GLY A 74 17.42 5.18 -8.60
N PHE A 75 16.24 5.13 -7.98
CA PHE A 75 15.25 6.19 -8.10
C PHE A 75 15.61 7.40 -7.23
N SER A 76 15.41 8.59 -7.78
CA SER A 76 15.36 9.85 -7.03
C SER A 76 14.08 10.60 -7.37
N LEU A 77 13.49 11.22 -6.36
CA LEU A 77 12.35 12.13 -6.51
C LEU A 77 12.83 13.53 -6.15
N ASP A 78 12.86 14.40 -7.13
CA ASP A 78 13.27 15.79 -6.99
C ASP A 78 12.07 16.72 -7.23
N GLY A 79 12.06 17.90 -6.63
CA GLY A 79 11.06 18.92 -6.97
C GLY A 79 10.38 19.65 -5.82
N GLU A 80 10.71 19.33 -4.57
CA GLU A 80 10.17 20.06 -3.44
C GLU A 80 10.88 21.42 -3.29
N GLY A 81 10.17 22.50 -3.63
CA GLY A 81 10.56 23.89 -3.34
C GLY A 81 11.33 24.65 -4.39
N GLU A 82 12.09 24.04 -5.29
CA GLU A 82 12.96 24.74 -6.26
C GLU A 82 12.38 24.84 -7.69
N THR A 83 11.37 24.06 -8.05
CA THR A 83 10.96 23.82 -9.45
C THR A 83 9.55 24.28 -9.79
N ASN A 84 9.02 25.35 -9.18
CA ASN A 84 7.67 25.86 -9.48
C ASN A 84 6.57 24.79 -9.46
N GLY A 85 6.58 23.90 -8.46
CA GLY A 85 5.58 22.85 -8.29
C GLY A 85 5.74 21.67 -9.26
N THR A 86 6.91 21.47 -9.85
CA THR A 86 7.18 20.31 -10.69
C THR A 86 7.96 19.25 -9.90
N TYR A 87 7.43 18.04 -9.87
CA TYR A 87 8.07 16.85 -9.32
C TYR A 87 8.61 15.99 -10.43
N TYR A 88 9.84 15.48 -10.24
CA TYR A 88 10.54 14.65 -11.20
C TYR A 88 10.93 13.33 -10.54
N LEU A 89 10.50 12.20 -11.11
CA LEU A 89 11.02 10.89 -10.77
C LEU A 89 12.04 10.51 -11.84
N SER A 90 13.29 10.42 -11.45
CA SER A 90 14.40 9.97 -12.28
C SER A 90 14.98 8.65 -11.79
N TYR A 91 15.67 7.97 -12.69
CA TYR A 91 16.36 6.74 -12.40
C TYR A 91 17.80 6.84 -12.91
N ASN A 92 18.76 6.72 -12.00
CA ASN A 92 20.19 6.75 -12.29
C ASN A 92 20.81 5.40 -11.99
N TYR A 93 21.49 4.82 -12.98
CA TYR A 93 22.26 3.59 -12.81
C TYR A 93 23.53 3.65 -13.65
N ALA A 94 24.68 3.48 -13.01
CA ALA A 94 25.95 3.87 -13.64
C ALA A 94 26.51 2.86 -14.66
N ASN A 95 26.11 1.58 -14.67
CA ASN A 95 26.89 0.54 -15.40
C ASN A 95 26.11 -0.61 -16.05
N VAL A 96 24.80 -0.58 -16.15
CA VAL A 96 24.02 -1.69 -16.74
C VAL A 96 23.05 -1.18 -17.80
N SER A 97 22.98 -1.89 -18.92
CA SER A 97 21.91 -1.68 -19.89
C SER A 97 20.59 -2.15 -19.28
N MET A 98 19.79 -1.21 -18.83
CA MET A 98 18.51 -1.44 -18.17
C MET A 98 17.45 -0.51 -18.73
N MET A 99 16.22 -0.96 -18.79
CA MET A 99 15.06 -0.13 -19.13
C MET A 99 13.80 -0.58 -18.42
N TYR A 100 12.89 0.39 -18.20
CA TYR A 100 11.54 0.13 -17.75
C TYR A 100 10.59 0.15 -18.93
N VAL A 101 9.78 -0.90 -19.08
CA VAL A 101 8.83 -1.09 -20.16
C VAL A 101 7.43 -1.24 -19.59
N LEU A 102 6.53 -0.33 -19.94
CA LEU A 102 5.09 -0.49 -19.67
C LEU A 102 4.50 -1.32 -20.81
N SER A 103 4.21 -2.58 -20.53
CA SER A 103 3.68 -3.54 -21.53
C SER A 103 2.21 -3.28 -21.85
N SER A 104 1.73 -3.87 -22.92
CA SER A 104 0.35 -3.70 -23.41
C SER A 104 -0.72 -4.29 -22.50
N ASP A 105 -0.36 -5.16 -21.57
CA ASP A 105 -1.22 -5.71 -20.51
C ASP A 105 -1.25 -4.87 -19.24
N GLY A 106 -0.49 -3.76 -19.21
CA GLY A 106 -0.43 -2.82 -18.09
C GLY A 106 0.61 -3.16 -17.04
N ASN A 107 1.46 -4.16 -17.26
CA ASN A 107 2.53 -4.46 -16.33
C ASN A 107 3.77 -3.60 -16.62
N LEU A 108 4.41 -3.08 -15.57
CA LEU A 108 5.70 -2.43 -15.68
C LEU A 108 6.80 -3.45 -15.41
N HIS A 109 7.66 -3.64 -16.40
CA HIS A 109 8.80 -4.53 -16.29
C HIS A 109 10.10 -3.72 -16.20
N GLU A 110 10.96 -4.11 -15.28
CA GLU A 110 12.37 -3.79 -15.29
C GLU A 110 13.08 -4.86 -16.10
N THR A 111 13.77 -4.46 -17.15
CA THR A 111 14.48 -5.38 -18.03
C THR A 111 15.95 -5.03 -18.07
N CYS A 112 16.81 -6.04 -17.97
CA CYS A 112 18.26 -5.93 -18.02
C CYS A 112 18.80 -6.66 -19.25
N TRP A 113 19.84 -6.12 -19.90
CA TRP A 113 20.50 -6.80 -21.00
C TRP A 113 21.42 -7.90 -20.49
N ASP A 114 21.13 -9.15 -20.85
CA ASP A 114 22.00 -10.29 -20.58
C ASP A 114 23.02 -10.47 -21.72
N TYR A 115 24.28 -10.12 -21.46
CA TYR A 115 25.36 -10.23 -22.46
C TYR A 115 25.67 -11.66 -22.88
N ALA A 116 25.41 -12.66 -22.03
CA ALA A 116 25.64 -14.05 -22.36
C ALA A 116 24.55 -14.61 -23.28
N LYS A 117 23.30 -14.23 -23.03
CA LYS A 117 22.15 -14.64 -23.85
C LYS A 117 21.95 -13.73 -25.07
N ARG A 118 22.54 -12.54 -25.05
CA ARG A 118 22.33 -11.45 -26.04
C ARG A 118 20.86 -11.10 -26.19
N ASP A 119 20.17 -10.96 -25.05
CA ASP A 119 18.74 -10.70 -25.00
C ASP A 119 18.38 -9.87 -23.75
N TRP A 120 17.19 -9.24 -23.78
CA TRP A 120 16.61 -8.56 -22.64
C TRP A 120 15.90 -9.56 -21.75
N ILE A 121 16.26 -9.60 -20.47
CA ILE A 121 15.59 -10.42 -19.47
C ILE A 121 14.82 -9.55 -18.49
N VAL A 122 13.63 -9.99 -18.10
CA VAL A 122 12.81 -9.33 -17.08
C VAL A 122 13.39 -9.69 -15.72
N ASP A 123 13.84 -8.69 -14.97
CA ASP A 123 14.37 -8.84 -13.61
C ASP A 123 13.30 -8.60 -12.56
N TRP A 124 12.42 -7.60 -12.80
CA TRP A 124 11.33 -7.29 -11.91
C TRP A 124 10.05 -6.92 -12.68
N SER A 125 8.90 -7.12 -12.02
CA SER A 125 7.57 -6.77 -12.55
C SER A 125 6.70 -6.16 -11.46
N ALA A 126 5.99 -5.09 -11.81
CA ALA A 126 5.09 -4.37 -10.89
C ALA A 126 3.90 -5.26 -10.46
N VAL A 127 3.37 -6.05 -11.38
CA VAL A 127 2.26 -6.98 -11.15
C VAL A 127 2.82 -8.40 -11.24
N SER A 128 3.14 -9.00 -10.11
CA SER A 128 3.63 -10.37 -9.97
C SER A 128 2.57 -11.33 -9.41
N SER A 129 1.53 -10.78 -8.79
CA SER A 129 0.40 -11.50 -8.23
C SER A 129 -0.91 -10.72 -8.41
N VAL A 130 -2.03 -11.37 -8.21
CA VAL A 130 -3.35 -10.72 -8.22
C VAL A 130 -3.45 -9.64 -7.13
N CYS A 131 -2.74 -9.81 -6.00
CA CYS A 131 -2.71 -8.82 -4.92
C CYS A 131 -2.00 -7.51 -5.29
N ASP A 132 -1.23 -7.48 -6.39
CA ASP A 132 -0.59 -6.25 -6.88
C ASP A 132 -1.58 -5.37 -7.67
N VAL A 133 -2.69 -5.96 -8.15
CA VAL A 133 -3.77 -5.21 -8.81
C VAL A 133 -4.50 -4.35 -7.79
N TYR A 134 -4.71 -3.08 -8.13
CA TYR A 134 -5.29 -2.09 -7.24
C TYR A 134 -6.67 -2.49 -6.73
N GLY A 135 -6.83 -2.49 -5.41
CA GLY A 135 -8.14 -2.63 -4.77
C GLY A 135 -8.81 -3.99 -4.88
N GLU A 136 -8.09 -5.06 -5.20
CA GLU A 136 -8.59 -6.42 -5.41
C GLU A 136 -9.55 -6.90 -4.30
N CYS A 137 -9.24 -6.61 -3.04
CA CYS A 137 -10.05 -7.02 -1.89
C CYS A 137 -11.09 -5.96 -1.44
N GLY A 138 -11.24 -4.87 -2.19
CA GLY A 138 -12.17 -3.79 -1.89
C GLY A 138 -11.85 -3.01 -0.61
N PRO A 139 -12.75 -2.09 -0.19
CA PRO A 139 -12.58 -1.30 1.02
C PRO A 139 -12.44 -2.17 2.26
N PHE A 140 -11.49 -1.84 3.16
CA PHE A 140 -11.24 -2.56 4.43
C PHE A 140 -10.90 -4.04 4.26
N GLY A 141 -10.60 -4.48 3.03
CA GLY A 141 -10.02 -5.77 2.73
C GLY A 141 -8.50 -5.70 2.70
N ILE A 142 -7.86 -6.84 2.95
CA ILE A 142 -6.42 -7.05 2.80
C ILE A 142 -6.17 -8.23 1.90
N CYS A 143 -5.24 -8.08 0.96
CA CYS A 143 -4.81 -9.14 0.06
C CYS A 143 -3.50 -9.77 0.55
N ASP A 144 -3.50 -11.09 0.70
CA ASP A 144 -2.30 -11.88 0.99
C ASP A 144 -2.18 -13.00 -0.04
N PRO A 145 -1.19 -12.94 -0.95
CA PRO A 145 -1.05 -13.92 -2.02
C PRO A 145 -0.70 -15.33 -1.52
N LYS A 146 -0.33 -15.49 -0.25
CA LYS A 146 -0.02 -16.78 0.37
C LYS A 146 -1.24 -17.49 0.96
N ASN A 147 -2.34 -16.78 1.11
CA ASN A 147 -3.57 -17.30 1.69
C ASN A 147 -4.52 -17.86 0.63
N SER A 148 -5.41 -18.74 1.06
CA SER A 148 -6.53 -19.22 0.24
C SER A 148 -7.79 -19.23 1.12
N PRO A 149 -8.76 -18.32 0.88
CA PRO A 149 -8.77 -17.26 -0.15
C PRO A 149 -7.73 -16.16 0.12
N ILE A 150 -7.32 -15.46 -0.96
CA ILE A 150 -6.30 -14.39 -0.88
C ILE A 150 -6.79 -13.14 -0.17
N CYS A 151 -8.10 -12.87 -0.19
CA CYS A 151 -8.71 -11.72 0.48
C CYS A 151 -9.27 -12.09 1.85
N SER A 152 -9.02 -11.22 2.82
CA SER A 152 -9.64 -11.27 4.14
C SER A 152 -10.04 -9.86 4.59
N CYS A 153 -11.03 -9.78 5.48
CA CYS A 153 -11.38 -8.50 6.09
C CYS A 153 -10.36 -8.12 7.17
N LEU A 154 -10.08 -6.83 7.30
CA LEU A 154 -9.31 -6.30 8.41
C LEU A 154 -9.96 -6.68 9.74
N ARG A 155 -9.14 -6.78 10.78
CA ARG A 155 -9.64 -7.09 12.11
C ARG A 155 -10.68 -6.06 12.58
N GLY A 156 -11.82 -6.53 13.11
CA GLY A 156 -12.97 -5.69 13.49
C GLY A 156 -13.91 -5.38 12.32
N PHE A 157 -13.67 -5.99 11.16
CA PHE A 157 -14.50 -5.86 9.95
C PHE A 157 -15.02 -7.22 9.50
N GLU A 158 -16.07 -7.21 8.69
CA GLU A 158 -16.70 -8.39 8.09
C GLU A 158 -17.11 -8.09 6.65
N PRO A 159 -17.30 -9.10 5.79
CA PRO A 159 -17.74 -8.89 4.42
C PRO A 159 -19.02 -8.05 4.35
N LYS A 160 -19.00 -6.99 3.52
CA LYS A 160 -20.19 -6.16 3.27
C LYS A 160 -21.31 -6.97 2.62
N ASN A 161 -20.95 -7.89 1.73
CA ASN A 161 -21.84 -8.85 1.09
C ASN A 161 -21.24 -10.26 1.20
N ALA A 162 -21.74 -11.06 2.14
CA ALA A 162 -21.24 -12.42 2.37
C ALA A 162 -21.46 -13.36 1.17
N GLN A 163 -22.52 -13.15 0.38
CA GLN A 163 -22.80 -13.99 -0.79
C GLN A 163 -21.81 -13.76 -1.94
N GLU A 164 -21.47 -12.51 -2.19
CA GLU A 164 -20.42 -12.14 -3.17
C GLU A 164 -19.06 -12.62 -2.68
N TRP A 165 -18.75 -12.38 -1.41
CA TRP A 165 -17.49 -12.75 -0.77
C TRP A 165 -17.20 -14.26 -0.89
N ASN A 166 -18.20 -15.08 -0.61
CA ASN A 166 -18.09 -16.54 -0.71
C ASN A 166 -17.91 -17.04 -2.16
N LYS A 167 -18.30 -16.23 -3.16
CA LYS A 167 -18.06 -16.49 -4.60
C LYS A 167 -16.73 -15.92 -5.08
N GLN A 168 -15.87 -15.46 -4.15
CA GLN A 168 -14.59 -14.82 -4.46
C GLN A 168 -14.73 -13.49 -5.24
N ASN A 169 -15.88 -12.84 -5.14
CA ASN A 169 -16.03 -11.45 -5.58
C ASN A 169 -15.90 -10.54 -4.36
N TRP A 170 -14.72 -9.96 -4.18
CA TRP A 170 -14.38 -9.15 -3.01
C TRP A 170 -14.53 -7.64 -3.24
N SER A 171 -14.98 -7.21 -4.41
CA SER A 171 -15.05 -5.80 -4.84
C SER A 171 -15.88 -4.92 -3.89
N SER A 172 -16.94 -5.47 -3.27
CA SER A 172 -17.74 -4.77 -2.25
C SER A 172 -16.99 -4.50 -0.95
N GLY A 173 -15.89 -5.23 -0.70
CA GLY A 173 -15.05 -5.11 0.48
C GLY A 173 -15.74 -5.48 1.79
N CYS A 174 -15.28 -4.85 2.86
CA CYS A 174 -15.71 -5.14 4.22
C CYS A 174 -16.33 -3.91 4.88
N VAL A 175 -17.10 -4.15 5.93
CA VAL A 175 -17.71 -3.11 6.78
C VAL A 175 -17.35 -3.35 8.24
N ARG A 176 -17.35 -2.31 9.03
CA ARG A 176 -17.05 -2.40 10.46
C ARG A 176 -18.14 -3.18 11.20
N LYS A 177 -17.76 -4.16 12.01
CA LYS A 177 -18.68 -4.98 12.82
C LYS A 177 -19.38 -4.18 13.92
N LYS A 178 -18.62 -3.30 14.58
CA LYS A 178 -19.10 -2.50 15.71
C LYS A 178 -18.69 -1.04 15.53
N PRO A 179 -19.57 -0.07 15.80
CA PRO A 179 -19.24 1.35 15.73
C PRO A 179 -18.10 1.71 16.68
N LEU A 180 -17.35 2.73 16.36
CA LEU A 180 -16.34 3.33 17.24
C LEU A 180 -17.04 4.09 18.36
N GLN A 181 -16.43 4.13 19.53
CA GLN A 181 -17.00 4.76 20.72
C GLN A 181 -16.91 6.29 20.71
N CYS A 182 -15.99 6.84 19.92
CA CYS A 182 -15.93 8.27 19.73
C CYS A 182 -17.09 8.81 18.87
N ASP A 183 -17.88 7.96 18.23
CA ASP A 183 -19.13 8.36 17.59
C ASP A 183 -20.13 8.79 18.68
N GLU A 184 -20.65 10.02 18.63
CA GLU A 184 -21.37 10.72 19.73
C GLU A 184 -22.54 9.94 20.35
N ARG A 185 -22.98 8.88 19.70
CA ARG A 185 -24.10 8.04 20.15
C ARG A 185 -23.73 7.03 21.27
N VAL A 186 -22.44 6.87 21.61
CA VAL A 186 -21.95 5.81 22.51
C VAL A 186 -21.21 6.35 23.74
N ARG A 187 -21.28 7.63 24.03
CA ARG A 187 -20.48 8.38 25.03
C ARG A 187 -20.60 7.91 26.50
N ASN A 188 -21.33 6.83 26.81
CA ASN A 188 -21.74 6.54 28.19
C ASN A 188 -20.97 5.46 28.95
N ASN A 189 -19.90 4.84 28.44
CA ASN A 189 -19.27 3.70 29.14
C ASN A 189 -17.75 3.71 29.32
N GLY A 190 -17.07 4.84 29.30
CA GLY A 190 -15.68 4.93 29.81
C GLY A 190 -14.60 4.06 29.11
N SER A 191 -14.96 3.31 28.11
CA SER A 191 -14.07 2.42 27.36
C SER A 191 -13.66 3.10 26.06
N SER A 192 -12.37 3.30 25.86
CA SER A 192 -11.84 3.99 24.69
C SER A 192 -11.55 3.01 23.54
N ASP A 193 -11.76 3.48 22.29
CA ASP A 193 -11.25 2.80 21.11
C ASP A 193 -9.73 2.60 21.22
N GLY A 194 -9.20 1.65 20.48
CA GLY A 194 -7.77 1.45 20.40
C GLY A 194 -7.34 0.96 19.03
N PHE A 195 -6.09 0.54 18.91
CA PHE A 195 -5.53 0.16 17.62
C PHE A 195 -5.02 -1.28 17.63
N VAL A 196 -5.28 -1.95 16.52
CA VAL A 196 -4.68 -3.24 16.20
C VAL A 196 -3.59 -3.02 15.17
N LYS A 197 -2.39 -3.56 15.46
CA LYS A 197 -1.23 -3.49 14.58
C LYS A 197 -1.33 -4.55 13.49
N LEU A 198 -1.14 -4.14 12.26
CA LEU A 198 -0.95 -4.96 11.09
C LEU A 198 0.47 -4.74 10.57
N GLN A 199 1.28 -5.77 10.53
CA GLN A 199 2.71 -5.65 10.22
C GLN A 199 3.00 -5.88 8.73
N ASN A 200 4.04 -5.24 8.22
CA ASN A 200 4.60 -5.49 6.88
C ASN A 200 3.57 -5.37 5.76
N VAL A 201 2.93 -4.21 5.65
CA VAL A 201 1.91 -4.02 4.61
C VAL A 201 2.27 -2.89 3.64
N LYS A 202 1.75 -3.01 2.42
CA LYS A 202 1.48 -1.87 1.57
C LYS A 202 0.33 -1.11 2.20
N VAL A 203 0.58 0.12 2.65
CA VAL A 203 -0.44 0.92 3.33
C VAL A 203 -1.55 1.35 2.39
N PRO A 204 -2.74 1.66 2.92
CA PRO A 204 -3.86 2.10 2.09
C PRO A 204 -3.52 3.34 1.27
N ASP A 205 -4.28 3.53 0.20
CA ASP A 205 -4.27 4.77 -0.55
C ASP A 205 -4.97 5.91 0.21
N PHE A 206 -4.90 7.16 -0.31
CA PHE A 206 -5.55 8.37 0.24
C PHE A 206 -5.13 8.72 1.67
N SER A 207 -3.86 8.56 2.02
CA SER A 207 -3.33 9.03 3.30
C SER A 207 -3.36 10.56 3.40
N GLN A 208 -3.65 11.06 4.60
CA GLN A 208 -3.42 12.45 4.97
C GLN A 208 -2.07 12.54 5.67
N TRP A 209 -1.23 13.46 5.25
CA TRP A 209 0.07 13.66 5.82
C TRP A 209 0.05 14.73 6.91
N LEU A 210 0.77 14.48 8.01
CA LEU A 210 1.03 15.46 9.05
C LEU A 210 2.54 15.74 9.13
N SER A 211 2.91 17.00 8.94
CA SER A 211 4.31 17.47 8.85
C SER A 211 5.07 17.47 10.18
N SER A 212 4.53 16.94 11.26
CA SER A 212 5.16 17.07 12.58
C SER A 212 6.12 15.95 12.90
N ILE A 213 7.37 16.30 13.09
CA ILE A 213 8.53 15.42 13.33
C ILE A 213 8.49 14.71 14.71
N ALA A 214 7.62 15.10 15.63
CA ALA A 214 7.67 14.68 17.03
C ALA A 214 6.33 14.26 17.63
N TYR A 215 5.31 14.06 16.81
CA TYR A 215 3.99 13.74 17.34
C TYR A 215 3.73 12.25 17.37
N ASP A 216 3.12 11.84 18.46
CA ASP A 216 2.52 10.53 18.58
C ASP A 216 1.32 10.45 17.62
N CYS A 217 1.54 9.88 16.41
CA CYS A 217 0.51 9.67 15.39
C CYS A 217 -0.74 8.99 15.97
N ARG A 218 -0.55 8.17 17.00
CA ARG A 218 -1.62 7.52 17.73
C ARG A 218 -2.50 8.53 18.46
N THR A 219 -1.90 9.47 19.16
CA THR A 219 -2.64 10.51 19.92
C THR A 219 -3.41 11.41 18.96
N GLU A 220 -2.79 11.82 17.86
CA GLU A 220 -3.46 12.60 16.79
C GLU A 220 -4.67 11.86 16.21
N CYS A 221 -4.49 10.59 15.86
CA CYS A 221 -5.60 9.78 15.35
C CYS A 221 -6.69 9.53 16.39
N LEU A 222 -6.35 9.38 17.68
CA LEU A 222 -7.35 9.24 18.75
C LEU A 222 -8.17 10.51 18.96
N ALA A 223 -7.53 11.67 18.87
CA ALA A 223 -8.19 12.97 19.03
C ALA A 223 -9.19 13.26 17.90
N ASN A 224 -8.96 12.71 16.72
CA ASN A 224 -9.85 12.84 15.57
C ASN A 224 -10.76 11.61 15.40
N CYS A 225 -12.05 11.74 15.67
CA CYS A 225 -13.02 10.64 15.53
C CYS A 225 -13.14 10.11 14.09
N SER A 226 -12.86 10.90 13.11
CA SER A 226 -12.86 10.46 11.71
C SER A 226 -11.63 9.62 11.37
N CYS A 227 -10.56 9.69 12.18
CA CYS A 227 -9.35 8.90 11.93
C CYS A 227 -9.58 7.43 12.27
N ILE A 228 -9.38 6.57 11.28
CA ILE A 228 -9.61 5.12 11.36
C ILE A 228 -8.34 4.27 11.29
N ALA A 229 -7.24 4.85 10.84
CA ALA A 229 -5.93 4.20 10.82
C ALA A 229 -4.81 5.23 10.83
N TYR A 230 -3.64 4.82 11.30
CA TYR A 230 -2.41 5.61 11.20
C TYR A 230 -1.20 4.71 10.99
N THR A 231 -0.13 5.31 10.51
CA THR A 231 1.21 4.75 10.51
C THR A 231 2.26 5.85 10.68
N TYR A 232 3.48 5.45 10.94
CA TYR A 232 4.66 6.31 10.97
C TYR A 232 5.78 5.69 10.15
N ASP A 233 6.39 6.48 9.30
CA ASP A 233 7.63 6.17 8.60
C ASP A 233 8.64 7.30 8.83
N SER A 234 9.91 6.96 9.07
CA SER A 234 10.94 7.96 9.41
C SER A 234 11.24 8.94 8.28
N GLY A 235 11.00 8.56 7.03
CA GLY A 235 11.20 9.42 5.86
C GLY A 235 9.97 10.24 5.48
N ILE A 236 8.77 9.86 5.98
CA ILE A 236 7.50 10.51 5.65
C ILE A 236 6.95 11.27 6.87
N GLY A 237 7.02 10.69 8.06
CA GLY A 237 6.31 11.14 9.25
C GLY A 237 4.99 10.39 9.46
N CYS A 238 4.00 11.06 10.05
CA CYS A 238 2.67 10.49 10.28
C CYS A 238 1.81 10.48 9.02
N MET A 239 1.25 9.32 8.73
CA MET A 239 0.18 9.15 7.75
C MET A 239 -1.10 8.72 8.46
N LEU A 240 -2.21 9.42 8.21
CA LEU A 240 -3.52 9.17 8.79
C LEU A 240 -4.55 8.88 7.69
N TRP A 241 -5.55 8.09 8.03
CA TRP A 241 -6.69 7.78 7.14
C TRP A 241 -8.01 8.08 7.82
N CYS A 242 -8.84 8.89 7.15
CA CYS A 242 -10.18 9.29 7.62
C CYS A 242 -11.31 8.79 6.71
N GLY A 243 -10.99 7.92 5.75
CA GLY A 243 -11.94 7.36 4.77
C GLY A 243 -11.78 5.86 4.62
N ASN A 244 -12.24 5.33 3.49
CA ASN A 244 -12.07 3.91 3.17
C ASN A 244 -10.58 3.54 3.08
N LEU A 245 -10.21 2.44 3.69
CA LEU A 245 -8.87 1.87 3.55
C LEU A 245 -8.86 0.99 2.30
N MET A 246 -8.27 1.48 1.22
CA MET A 246 -8.22 0.81 -0.08
C MET A 246 -6.83 0.28 -0.38
N ASP A 247 -6.76 -0.86 -1.09
CA ASP A 247 -5.53 -1.38 -1.67
C ASP A 247 -4.44 -1.70 -0.63
N ILE A 248 -4.81 -2.51 0.36
CA ILE A 248 -3.90 -3.03 1.39
C ILE A 248 -3.40 -4.41 0.96
N GLN A 249 -2.09 -4.59 0.98
CA GLN A 249 -1.46 -5.87 0.66
C GLN A 249 -0.55 -6.31 1.80
N GLN A 250 -0.61 -7.59 2.16
CA GLN A 250 0.28 -8.21 3.13
C GLN A 250 1.58 -8.62 2.46
N PHE A 251 2.69 -8.20 3.03
CA PHE A 251 4.02 -8.64 2.61
C PHE A 251 4.61 -9.66 3.59
N SER A 252 5.50 -10.51 3.08
CA SER A 252 6.29 -11.42 3.91
C SER A 252 7.39 -10.67 4.63
N MET A 253 7.91 -9.63 3.96
CA MET A 253 9.04 -8.80 4.39
C MET A 253 8.93 -7.46 3.67
N GLY A 254 9.44 -6.38 4.26
CA GLY A 254 9.27 -5.02 3.75
C GLY A 254 7.90 -4.43 4.08
N GLY A 255 7.51 -3.34 3.41
CA GLY A 255 6.35 -2.55 3.81
C GLY A 255 6.53 -1.89 5.17
N ILE A 256 5.45 -1.39 5.73
CA ILE A 256 5.45 -0.76 7.06
C ILE A 256 4.30 -1.26 7.92
N ASP A 257 4.32 -0.93 9.20
CA ASP A 257 3.28 -1.30 10.15
C ASP A 257 2.10 -0.32 10.09
N LEU A 258 0.88 -0.83 9.94
CA LEU A 258 -0.36 -0.06 9.94
C LEU A 258 -1.14 -0.32 11.23
N TYR A 259 -1.64 0.74 11.85
CA TYR A 259 -2.44 0.67 13.06
C TYR A 259 -3.90 1.02 12.75
N ILE A 260 -4.80 0.06 12.89
CA ILE A 260 -6.22 0.16 12.53
C ILE A 260 -7.04 0.38 13.80
N ARG A 261 -7.86 1.44 13.81
CA ARG A 261 -8.73 1.76 14.94
C ARG A 261 -9.90 0.78 15.04
N VAL A 262 -10.04 0.18 16.21
CA VAL A 262 -11.11 -0.77 16.53
C VAL A 262 -11.76 -0.44 17.87
N SER A 263 -12.98 -0.92 18.06
CA SER A 263 -13.68 -0.76 19.34
C SER A 263 -12.98 -1.54 20.46
N SER A 264 -13.15 -1.10 21.71
CA SER A 264 -12.58 -1.76 22.90
C SER A 264 -12.96 -3.24 23.03
N SER A 265 -14.16 -3.60 22.62
CA SER A 265 -14.60 -4.99 22.64
C SER A 265 -13.83 -5.88 21.68
N GLU A 266 -13.42 -5.35 20.51
CA GLU A 266 -12.57 -6.06 19.56
C GLU A 266 -11.12 -6.21 20.08
N LEU A 267 -10.63 -5.21 20.83
CA LEU A 267 -9.33 -5.29 21.50
C LEU A 267 -9.31 -6.36 22.61
N ALA A 268 -10.36 -6.43 23.43
CA ALA A 268 -10.48 -7.44 24.48
C ALA A 268 -10.48 -8.86 23.90
N MET A 269 -11.24 -9.08 22.81
CA MET A 269 -11.24 -10.37 22.10
C MET A 269 -9.84 -10.71 21.56
N ALA A 270 -9.10 -9.70 21.08
CA ALA A 270 -7.75 -9.88 20.60
C ALA A 270 -6.80 -10.42 21.68
N LEU A 271 -6.87 -9.84 22.85
CA LEU A 271 -6.03 -10.23 23.99
C LEU A 271 -6.37 -11.65 24.45
N ILE A 272 -7.66 -12.01 24.52
CA ILE A 272 -8.09 -13.35 24.90
C ILE A 272 -7.55 -14.41 23.94
N VAL A 273 -7.65 -14.19 22.63
CA VAL A 273 -7.15 -15.12 21.61
C VAL A 273 -5.63 -15.22 21.68
N ALA A 274 -4.90 -14.12 21.85
CA ALA A 274 -3.46 -14.12 22.00
C ALA A 274 -3.02 -14.88 23.26
N CYS A 275 -3.68 -14.65 24.41
CA CYS A 275 -3.41 -15.37 25.66
C CYS A 275 -3.68 -16.87 25.50
N ALA A 276 -4.80 -17.26 24.90
CA ALA A 276 -5.14 -18.65 24.66
C ALA A 276 -4.11 -19.35 23.74
N TYR A 277 -3.64 -18.65 22.70
CA TYR A 277 -2.60 -19.17 21.82
C TYR A 277 -1.27 -19.36 22.55
N ILE A 278 -0.84 -18.39 23.36
CA ILE A 278 0.40 -18.47 24.15
C ILE A 278 0.33 -19.63 25.15
N LEU A 279 -0.80 -19.78 25.84
CA LEU A 279 -1.01 -20.88 26.78
C LEU A 279 -0.97 -22.24 26.10
N ARG A 280 -1.63 -22.39 24.95
CA ARG A 280 -1.55 -23.62 24.13
C ARG A 280 -0.13 -23.93 23.70
N LYS A 281 0.62 -22.91 23.22
CA LYS A 281 2.00 -23.09 22.77
C LYS A 281 2.95 -23.46 23.91
N ARG A 282 2.71 -22.94 25.14
CA ARG A 282 3.45 -23.34 26.35
C ARG A 282 3.09 -24.78 26.79
N ALA A 283 1.82 -25.16 26.76
CA ALA A 283 1.40 -26.51 27.08
C ALA A 283 2.01 -27.55 26.13
N ILE A 284 2.03 -27.29 24.83
CA ILE A 284 2.65 -28.20 23.82
C ILE A 284 4.17 -28.30 24.03
N ARG A 285 4.85 -27.22 24.41
CA ARG A 285 6.29 -27.26 24.71
C ARG A 285 6.58 -27.99 26.02
N GLY A 286 5.72 -27.88 27.05
CA GLY A 286 5.84 -28.61 28.30
C GLY A 286 5.68 -30.12 28.14
N VAL A 287 4.78 -30.55 27.21
CA VAL A 287 4.58 -31.98 26.91
C VAL A 287 5.73 -32.59 26.08
N LYS A 288 6.52 -31.78 25.35
CA LYS A 288 7.72 -32.24 24.61
C LYS A 288 8.99 -32.29 25.45
N ALA A 289 8.94 -31.79 26.70
CA ALA A 289 10.07 -31.77 27.62
C ALA A 289 9.98 -32.86 28.72
N LEU A 290 8.95 -33.68 28.69
CA LEU A 290 8.77 -34.93 29.44
C LEU A 290 8.91 -36.13 28.50
#